data_cd2624b36ff1bd05053877daa62c19ae
#
_entry.id   cd2624b36ff1bd05053877daa62c19ae
#
_cell.length_a   1.000
_cell.length_b   1.000
_cell.length_c   1.000
_cell.angle_alpha   90.00
_cell.angle_beta   90.00
_cell.angle_gamma   90.00
#
_symmetry.space_group_name_H-M   'P 1'
#
loop_
_entity.id
_entity.type
_entity.pdbx_description
1 polymer ?
#
loop_
_entity_poly.entity_id
_entity_poly.type
_entity_poly.pdbx_seq_one_letter_code
_entity_poly.pdbx_strand_id
1 'polypeptide(L)'
;MLVFAYMKLIIRISITALALLIVSKLAIGIEIDGLYPALITALILGFLNTIIKPILVILTLPVTIISLGLFIFVINATLFYFTSTFIDGFYVAGFWSAVVGSILVSVISTLGNKFIN
;
A
#
# COMPACT_ATOMS: atom_id res chain seq x y z
N MET A 1 25.76 8.46 2.52
CA MET A 1 24.53 8.65 1.74
C MET A 1 23.75 7.35 1.54
N LEU A 2 24.42 6.28 1.12
CA LEU A 2 23.73 5.00 0.94
C LEU A 2 23.12 4.47 2.24
N VAL A 3 23.82 4.65 3.35
CA VAL A 3 23.34 4.20 4.66
C VAL A 3 22.00 4.90 5.01
N PHE A 4 21.91 6.21 4.77
CA PHE A 4 20.68 6.94 5.04
C PHE A 4 19.55 6.51 4.12
N ALA A 5 19.87 6.20 2.85
CA ALA A 5 18.84 5.73 1.90
C ALA A 5 18.29 4.37 2.35
N TYR A 6 19.14 3.46 2.77
CA TYR A 6 18.69 2.15 3.26
C TYR A 6 17.93 2.27 4.57
N MET A 7 18.35 3.15 5.46
CA MET A 7 17.63 3.38 6.71
C MET A 7 16.25 3.94 6.47
N LYS A 8 16.11 4.91 5.54
CA LYS A 8 14.80 5.45 5.18
C LYS A 8 13.91 4.39 4.58
N LEU A 9 14.46 3.53 3.72
CA LEU A 9 13.69 2.45 3.11
C LEU A 9 13.19 1.46 4.17
N ILE A 10 14.06 1.07 5.09
CA ILE A 10 13.70 0.14 6.16
C ILE A 10 12.61 0.76 7.05
N ILE A 11 12.75 2.03 7.38
CA ILE A 11 11.75 2.73 8.19
C ILE A 11 10.41 2.79 7.48
N ARG A 12 10.40 3.11 6.19
CA ARG A 12 9.16 3.16 5.41
C ARG A 12 8.47 1.80 5.33
N ILE A 13 9.23 0.75 5.10
CA ILE A 13 8.67 -0.60 5.07
C ILE A 13 8.10 -0.97 6.44
N SER A 14 8.81 -0.64 7.50
CA SER A 14 8.34 -0.91 8.87
C SER A 14 7.06 -0.16 9.19
N ILE A 15 6.96 1.10 8.80
CA ILE A 15 5.76 1.92 9.01
C ILE A 15 4.59 1.37 8.20
N THR A 16 4.81 0.97 6.96
CA THR A 16 3.77 0.38 6.13
C THR A 16 3.29 -0.95 6.71
N ALA A 17 4.21 -1.79 7.19
CA ALA A 17 3.85 -3.04 7.84
C ALA A 17 3.00 -2.79 9.09
N LEU A 18 3.38 -1.81 9.89
CA LEU A 18 2.60 -1.44 11.06
C LEU A 18 1.22 -0.92 10.68
N ALA A 19 1.14 -0.11 9.62
CA ALA A 19 -0.13 0.39 9.11
C ALA A 19 -1.04 -0.76 8.66
N LEU A 20 -0.49 -1.76 7.98
CA LEU A 20 -1.23 -2.94 7.57
C LEU A 20 -1.77 -3.70 8.78
N LEU A 21 -0.96 -3.86 9.82
CA LEU A 21 -1.40 -4.53 11.04
C LEU A 21 -2.53 -3.75 11.73
N ILE A 22 -2.44 -2.43 11.78
CA ILE A 22 -3.47 -1.59 12.37
C ILE A 22 -4.77 -1.71 11.57
N VAL A 23 -4.69 -1.61 10.25
CA VAL A 23 -5.85 -1.68 9.37
C VAL A 23 -6.52 -3.05 9.46
N SER A 24 -5.73 -4.12 9.61
CA SER A 24 -6.29 -5.47 9.73
C SER A 24 -7.18 -5.63 10.96
N LYS A 25 -7.00 -4.79 11.98
CA LYS A 25 -7.79 -4.85 13.21
C LYS A 25 -9.09 -4.05 13.14
N LEU A 26 -9.30 -3.31 12.05
CA LEU A 26 -10.50 -2.47 11.90
C LEU A 26 -11.71 -3.22 11.35
N ALA A 27 -11.58 -4.52 11.07
CA ALA A 27 -12.67 -5.36 10.60
C ALA A 27 -13.32 -4.87 9.29
N ILE A 28 -12.49 -4.40 8.35
CA ILE A 28 -12.96 -3.89 7.05
C ILE A 28 -12.68 -4.87 5.90
N GLY A 29 -12.38 -6.13 6.23
CA GLY A 29 -12.11 -7.16 5.23
C GLY A 29 -10.63 -7.32 4.87
N ILE A 30 -9.73 -6.71 5.65
CA ILE A 30 -8.28 -6.86 5.49
C ILE A 30 -7.78 -7.73 6.65
N GLU A 31 -7.05 -8.79 6.32
CA GLU A 31 -6.45 -9.68 7.32
C GLU A 31 -4.97 -9.88 7.04
N ILE A 32 -4.16 -9.77 8.07
CA ILE A 32 -2.72 -10.00 8.02
C ILE A 32 -2.37 -10.95 9.15
N ASP A 33 -1.72 -12.06 8.82
CA ASP A 33 -1.39 -13.12 9.78
C ASP A 33 -0.06 -12.87 10.49
N GLY A 34 0.12 -11.67 11.04
CA GLY A 34 1.28 -11.35 11.86
C GLY A 34 2.31 -10.47 11.17
N LEU A 35 3.46 -10.32 11.81
CA LEU A 35 4.48 -9.38 11.36
C LEU A 35 5.17 -9.83 10.06
N TYR A 36 5.46 -11.12 9.91
CA TYR A 36 6.16 -11.60 8.72
C TYR A 36 5.37 -11.34 7.44
N PRO A 37 4.08 -11.74 7.32
CA PRO A 37 3.28 -11.36 6.14
C PRO A 37 3.15 -9.85 5.97
N ALA A 38 3.08 -9.09 7.07
CA ALA A 38 2.98 -7.63 6.99
C ALA A 38 4.23 -7.03 6.37
N LEU A 39 5.42 -7.50 6.74
CA LEU A 39 6.69 -7.01 6.18
C LEU A 39 6.82 -7.38 4.71
N ILE A 40 6.47 -8.61 4.34
CA ILE A 40 6.52 -9.04 2.94
C ILE A 40 5.55 -8.22 2.10
N THR A 41 4.32 -8.03 2.59
CA THR A 41 3.32 -7.22 1.90
C THR A 41 3.80 -5.77 1.74
N ALA A 42 4.36 -5.19 2.80
CA ALA A 42 4.88 -3.83 2.74
C ALA A 42 6.01 -3.69 1.71
N LEU A 43 6.87 -4.68 1.64
CA LEU A 43 7.97 -4.69 0.66
C LEU A 43 7.44 -4.74 -0.77
N ILE A 44 6.48 -5.64 -1.03
CA ILE A 44 5.88 -5.79 -2.36
C ILE A 44 5.10 -4.53 -2.73
N LEU A 45 4.30 -3.98 -1.81
CA LEU A 45 3.57 -2.74 -2.07
C LEU A 45 4.51 -1.58 -2.34
N GLY A 46 5.62 -1.50 -1.61
CA GLY A 46 6.63 -0.47 -1.86
C GLY A 46 7.22 -0.57 -3.25
N PHE A 47 7.53 -1.79 -3.69
CA PHE A 47 8.03 -2.03 -5.05
C PHE A 47 6.99 -1.63 -6.09
N LEU A 48 5.74 -2.10 -5.94
CA LEU A 48 4.68 -1.79 -6.89
C LEU A 48 4.41 -0.29 -6.95
N ASN A 49 4.35 0.37 -5.81
CA ASN A 49 4.09 1.81 -5.76
C ASN A 49 5.24 2.65 -6.33
N THR A 50 6.46 2.14 -6.27
CA THR A 50 7.62 2.87 -6.77
C THR A 50 7.84 2.66 -8.27
N ILE A 51 7.64 1.42 -8.76
CA ILE A 51 8.00 1.04 -10.12
C ILE A 51 6.78 0.93 -11.02
N ILE A 52 5.76 0.21 -10.58
CA ILE A 52 4.61 -0.14 -11.42
C ILE A 52 3.56 0.97 -11.45
N LYS A 53 3.25 1.56 -10.30
CA LYS A 53 2.20 2.58 -10.22
C LYS A 53 2.47 3.79 -11.11
N PRO A 54 3.69 4.38 -11.16
CA PRO A 54 3.94 5.50 -12.06
C PRO A 54 3.67 5.16 -13.53
N ILE A 55 4.02 3.94 -13.94
CA ILE A 55 3.79 3.50 -15.31
C ILE A 55 2.29 3.44 -15.59
N LEU A 56 1.51 2.87 -14.69
CA LEU A 56 0.06 2.76 -14.84
C LEU A 56 -0.60 4.13 -14.85
N VAL A 57 -0.14 5.05 -14.02
CA VAL A 57 -0.68 6.41 -13.97
C VAL A 57 -0.46 7.12 -15.31
N ILE A 58 0.74 6.98 -15.90
CA ILE A 58 1.05 7.59 -17.18
C ILE A 58 0.17 7.01 -18.29
N LEU A 59 0.01 5.69 -18.31
CA LEU A 59 -0.78 5.02 -19.35
C LEU A 59 -2.28 5.37 -19.25
N THR A 60 -2.75 5.74 -18.06
CA THR A 60 -4.16 6.04 -17.82
C THR A 60 -4.42 7.53 -17.63
N LEU A 61 -3.46 8.40 -18.03
CA LEU A 61 -3.61 9.85 -17.86
C LEU A 61 -4.92 10.41 -18.40
N PRO A 62 -5.38 10.03 -19.62
CA PRO A 62 -6.67 10.56 -20.10
C PRO A 62 -7.82 10.26 -19.16
N VAL A 63 -7.91 9.02 -18.66
CA VAL A 63 -8.96 8.61 -17.72
C VAL A 63 -8.79 9.31 -16.38
N THR A 64 -7.54 9.44 -15.92
CA THR A 64 -7.24 10.09 -14.63
C THR A 64 -7.66 11.57 -14.67
N ILE A 65 -7.41 12.26 -15.78
CA ILE A 65 -7.77 13.66 -15.94
C ILE A 65 -9.30 13.81 -15.95
N ILE A 66 -10.00 12.97 -16.72
CA ILE A 66 -11.46 13.02 -16.82
C ILE A 66 -12.12 12.75 -15.45
N SER A 67 -11.55 11.83 -14.68
CA SER A 67 -12.09 11.48 -13.36
C SER A 67 -11.60 12.40 -12.23
N LEU A 68 -10.88 13.48 -12.57
CA LEU A 68 -10.35 14.44 -11.59
C LEU A 68 -9.41 13.77 -10.58
N GLY A 69 -8.67 12.77 -11.04
CA GLY A 69 -7.69 12.06 -10.21
C GLY A 69 -8.25 10.87 -9.46
N LEU A 70 -9.55 10.62 -9.50
CA LEU A 70 -10.17 9.49 -8.77
C LEU A 70 -9.64 8.14 -9.25
N PHE A 71 -9.24 8.06 -10.51
CA PHE A 71 -8.73 6.80 -11.06
C PHE A 71 -7.44 6.34 -10.38
N ILE A 72 -6.68 7.24 -9.78
CA ILE A 72 -5.48 6.88 -9.01
C ILE A 72 -5.85 5.98 -7.83
N PHE A 73 -6.99 6.25 -7.19
CA PHE A 73 -7.48 5.39 -6.11
C PHE A 73 -7.82 4.00 -6.60
N VAL A 74 -8.36 3.88 -7.83
CA VAL A 74 -8.63 2.57 -8.43
C VAL A 74 -7.33 1.82 -8.67
N ILE A 75 -6.31 2.48 -9.20
CA ILE A 75 -5.00 1.87 -9.40
C ILE A 75 -4.42 1.39 -8.08
N ASN A 76 -4.47 2.24 -7.06
CA ASN A 76 -3.94 1.89 -5.74
C ASN A 76 -4.65 0.67 -5.15
N ALA A 77 -5.98 0.65 -5.23
CA ALA A 77 -6.78 -0.48 -4.73
C ALA A 77 -6.49 -1.75 -5.52
N THR A 78 -6.32 -1.64 -6.84
CA THR A 78 -6.01 -2.78 -7.70
C THR A 78 -4.66 -3.40 -7.34
N LEU A 79 -3.64 -2.58 -7.14
CA LEU A 79 -2.32 -3.06 -6.74
C LEU A 79 -2.35 -3.69 -5.35
N PHE A 80 -3.12 -3.12 -4.45
CA PHE A 80 -3.30 -3.64 -3.10
C PHE A 80 -3.98 -5.01 -3.15
N TYR A 81 -5.06 -5.12 -3.89
CA TYR A 81 -5.78 -6.38 -4.05
C TYR A 81 -4.91 -7.43 -4.75
N PHE A 82 -4.21 -7.03 -5.81
CA PHE A 82 -3.31 -7.91 -6.55
C PHE A 82 -2.27 -8.53 -5.62
N THR A 83 -1.70 -7.72 -4.74
CA THR A 83 -0.70 -8.18 -3.79
C THR A 83 -1.27 -9.29 -2.90
N SER A 84 -2.55 -9.18 -2.49
CA SER A 84 -3.17 -10.18 -1.64
C SER A 84 -3.36 -11.52 -2.33
N THR A 85 -3.36 -11.56 -3.66
CA THR A 85 -3.61 -12.80 -4.40
C THR A 85 -2.43 -13.77 -4.38
N PHE A 86 -1.22 -13.29 -4.07
CA PHE A 86 -0.05 -14.17 -4.09
C PHE A 86 0.78 -14.14 -2.80
N ILE A 87 0.33 -13.41 -1.77
CA ILE A 87 1.02 -13.42 -0.48
C ILE A 87 0.18 -14.20 0.52
N ASP A 88 0.75 -15.30 1.03
CA ASP A 88 0.12 -16.06 2.09
C ASP A 88 0.10 -15.23 3.37
N GLY A 89 -1.05 -15.20 4.03
CA GLY A 89 -1.19 -14.43 5.27
C GLY A 89 -1.65 -13.00 5.07
N PHE A 90 -1.87 -12.58 3.81
CA PHE A 90 -2.48 -11.28 3.51
C PHE A 90 -3.76 -11.53 2.72
N TYR A 91 -4.89 -11.18 3.29
CA TYR A 91 -6.20 -11.43 2.71
C TYR A 91 -6.99 -10.13 2.59
N VAL A 92 -7.59 -9.91 1.43
CA VAL A 92 -8.47 -8.76 1.17
C VAL A 92 -9.79 -9.32 0.66
N ALA A 93 -10.89 -9.00 1.36
CA ALA A 93 -12.19 -9.62 1.11
C ALA A 93 -12.80 -9.28 -0.24
N GLY A 94 -12.43 -8.16 -0.85
CA GLY A 94 -12.96 -7.78 -2.14
C GLY A 94 -12.47 -6.41 -2.56
N PHE A 95 -13.00 -5.91 -3.68
CA PHE A 95 -12.53 -4.65 -4.24
C PHE A 95 -12.78 -3.46 -3.30
N TRP A 96 -13.95 -3.40 -2.67
CA TRP A 96 -14.25 -2.29 -1.76
C TRP A 96 -13.39 -2.31 -0.52
N SER A 97 -13.10 -3.51 0.01
CA SER A 97 -12.13 -3.65 1.10
C SER A 97 -10.76 -3.19 0.67
N ALA A 98 -10.37 -3.46 -0.58
CA ALA A 98 -9.09 -3.00 -1.12
C ALA A 98 -9.07 -1.47 -1.23
N VAL A 99 -10.15 -0.85 -1.67
CA VAL A 99 -10.23 0.61 -1.77
C VAL A 99 -10.06 1.24 -0.39
N VAL A 100 -10.90 0.82 0.55
CA VAL A 100 -10.86 1.38 1.91
C VAL A 100 -9.54 1.07 2.60
N GLY A 101 -9.10 -0.18 2.51
CA GLY A 101 -7.86 -0.61 3.15
C GLY A 101 -6.63 0.10 2.61
N SER A 102 -6.53 0.24 1.29
CA SER A 102 -5.38 0.90 0.68
C SER A 102 -5.33 2.39 1.03
N ILE A 103 -6.49 3.04 1.10
CA ILE A 103 -6.55 4.44 1.51
C ILE A 103 -6.09 4.60 2.96
N LEU A 104 -6.61 3.74 3.86
CA LEU A 104 -6.24 3.80 5.27
C LEU A 104 -4.76 3.51 5.48
N VAL A 105 -4.22 2.50 4.80
CA VAL A 105 -2.78 2.20 4.88
C VAL A 105 -1.96 3.39 4.39
N SER A 106 -2.37 4.01 3.29
CA SER A 106 -1.67 5.17 2.74
C SER A 106 -1.69 6.36 3.71
N VAL A 107 -2.84 6.63 4.32
CA VAL A 107 -2.97 7.73 5.29
C VAL A 107 -2.09 7.46 6.52
N ILE A 108 -2.18 6.28 7.08
CA ILE A 108 -1.41 5.92 8.28
C ILE A 108 0.09 5.95 7.97
N SER A 109 0.50 5.40 6.82
CA SER A 109 1.91 5.40 6.42
C SER A 109 2.43 6.82 6.19
N THR A 110 1.65 7.67 5.55
CA THR A 110 2.04 9.06 5.30
C THR A 110 2.21 9.82 6.61
N LEU A 111 1.27 9.64 7.54
CA LEU A 111 1.37 10.29 8.85
C LEU A 111 2.56 9.78 9.63
N GLY A 112 2.79 8.47 9.62
CA GLY A 112 3.92 7.87 10.30
C GLY A 112 5.26 8.36 9.75
N ASN A 113 5.37 8.47 8.43
CA ASN A 113 6.60 8.96 7.79
C ASN A 113 6.86 10.43 8.11
N LYS A 114 5.83 11.24 8.30
CA LYS A 114 6.01 12.64 8.68
C LYS A 114 6.62 12.80 10.07
N PHE A 115 6.28 11.92 10.99
CA PHE A 115 6.84 11.97 12.34
C PHE A 115 8.32 11.61 12.39
N ILE A 116 8.83 10.90 11.39
CA ILE A 116 10.20 10.41 11.37
C ILE A 116 11.11 11.35 10.56
N ASN A 117 10.58 12.06 9.63
CA ASN A 117 11.38 13.01 8.83
C ASN A 117 11.56 14.35 9.57
#